data_7bd297aae91f1edcb859293a123ef62b
#
_entry.id   7bd297aae91f1edcb859293a123ef62b
#
_cell.length_a   1.000
_cell.length_b   1.000
_cell.length_c   1.000
_cell.angle_alpha   90.00
_cell.angle_beta   90.00
_cell.angle_gamma   90.00
#
_symmetry.space_group_name_H-M   'P 1'
#
loop_
_entity.id
_entity.type
_entity.pdbx_description
1 polymer ?
#
loop_
_entity_poly.entity_id
_entity_poly.type
_entity_poly.pdbx_seq_one_letter_code
_entity_poly.pdbx_strand_id
1 'polypeptide(L)'
;IPNMYKIAGELIPCVFDVSARTLASHSLCIFGDHQDVMACRQTGFAMLCEGSVQEVMDMTAVAHLATLETCVPFVNFFDGFRTSHEYHKIELMDQEDIRPLVNEEYIKRFRDRAMSPERPVTRGTAENPETFFTHREACNSYYNSVPEVVEKYLGEISKITGREYHLFSYYGAEDADRMIILMGSATDAAREAIDYLNANGQKVGMISVHLYRPFSVKHLLASVPKSVKRIAVLDRTKEPGADGEPLYLDVKAAFYDQENRPLIVGGRYGLGSSDVTPAKIISVFNN
;
A
#
# COMPACT_ATOMS: atom_id res chain seq x y z
N ILE A 1 5.76 17.41 -2.91
CA ILE A 1 6.36 16.79 -1.72
C ILE A 1 6.32 17.76 -0.51
N PRO A 2 6.81 19.02 -0.56
CA PRO A 2 6.78 19.89 0.62
C PRO A 2 5.38 20.07 1.24
N ASN A 3 4.35 20.26 0.41
CA ASN A 3 2.98 20.38 0.88
C ASN A 3 2.45 19.08 1.49
N MET A 4 2.89 17.92 1.00
CA MET A 4 2.52 16.63 1.59
C MET A 4 3.06 16.51 3.02
N TYR A 5 4.33 16.88 3.26
CA TYR A 5 4.88 16.93 4.62
C TYR A 5 4.05 17.83 5.55
N LYS A 6 3.58 18.97 5.01
CA LYS A 6 2.77 19.91 5.81
C LYS A 6 1.39 19.35 6.13
N ILE A 7 0.71 18.76 5.15
CA ILE A 7 -0.61 18.13 5.32
C ILE A 7 -0.51 16.99 6.37
N ALA A 8 0.50 16.12 6.23
CA ALA A 8 0.72 15.02 7.16
C ALA A 8 1.09 15.51 8.57
N GLY A 9 1.95 16.53 8.65
CA GLY A 9 2.37 17.12 9.92
C GLY A 9 1.24 17.78 10.69
N GLU A 10 0.24 18.32 9.99
CA GLU A 10 -0.96 18.88 10.61
C GLU A 10 -2.07 17.83 10.84
N LEU A 11 -1.86 16.57 10.46
CA LEU A 11 -2.85 15.49 10.57
C LEU A 11 -4.18 15.87 9.91
N ILE A 12 -4.12 16.29 8.66
CA ILE A 12 -5.29 16.72 7.88
C ILE A 12 -5.84 15.53 7.10
N PRO A 13 -7.08 15.07 7.38
CA PRO A 13 -7.72 14.03 6.58
C PRO A 13 -7.86 14.45 5.12
N CYS A 14 -7.24 13.69 4.23
CA CYS A 14 -7.44 13.81 2.79
C CYS A 14 -6.98 12.54 2.08
N VAL A 15 -7.45 12.33 0.86
CA VAL A 15 -7.04 11.24 -0.02
C VAL A 15 -6.53 11.82 -1.33
N PHE A 16 -5.39 11.35 -1.80
CA PHE A 16 -4.87 11.58 -3.13
C PHE A 16 -4.98 10.27 -3.91
N ASP A 17 -5.90 10.21 -4.88
CA ASP A 17 -5.99 9.09 -5.82
C ASP A 17 -4.97 9.31 -6.93
N VAL A 18 -4.02 8.39 -7.04
CA VAL A 18 -2.83 8.56 -7.89
C VAL A 18 -2.67 7.40 -8.86
N SER A 19 -2.74 7.72 -10.15
CA SER A 19 -2.29 6.85 -11.22
C SER A 19 -0.76 6.91 -11.31
N ALA A 20 -0.09 5.96 -10.68
CA ALA A 20 1.37 6.01 -10.46
C ALA A 20 2.19 5.97 -11.76
N ARG A 21 3.23 6.78 -11.85
CA ARG A 21 4.04 6.97 -13.05
C ARG A 21 5.54 6.91 -12.77
N THR A 22 6.29 6.77 -13.85
CA THR A 22 7.75 6.90 -13.84
C THR A 22 8.18 8.32 -13.47
N LEU A 23 9.38 8.46 -12.95
CA LEU A 23 10.08 9.72 -12.85
C LEU A 23 11.03 9.90 -14.05
N ALA A 24 11.16 11.14 -14.54
CA ALA A 24 12.15 11.47 -15.54
C ALA A 24 13.57 11.23 -14.99
N SER A 25 14.42 10.58 -15.78
CA SER A 25 15.83 10.44 -15.51
C SER A 25 16.66 11.23 -16.57
N HIS A 26 17.43 10.57 -17.42
CA HIS A 26 18.07 11.28 -18.55
C HIS A 26 17.06 11.69 -19.62
N SER A 27 15.89 11.05 -19.68
CA SER A 27 14.79 11.42 -20.58
C SER A 27 13.45 11.15 -19.92
N LEU A 28 12.39 11.74 -20.47
CA LEU A 28 11.03 11.56 -20.02
C LEU A 28 10.50 10.17 -20.46
N CYS A 29 9.86 9.46 -19.54
CA CYS A 29 9.00 8.32 -19.82
C CYS A 29 7.61 8.61 -19.22
N ILE A 30 6.56 8.50 -20.02
CA ILE A 30 5.18 8.80 -19.56
C ILE A 30 4.45 7.59 -19.01
N PHE A 31 5.02 6.40 -19.16
CA PHE A 31 4.37 5.15 -18.77
C PHE A 31 4.38 4.92 -17.25
N GLY A 32 3.68 3.88 -16.79
CA GLY A 32 3.46 3.63 -15.39
C GLY A 32 4.54 2.77 -14.74
N ASP A 33 4.89 3.13 -13.55
CA ASP A 33 5.49 2.33 -12.49
C ASP A 33 5.28 3.06 -11.15
N HIS A 34 5.97 2.68 -10.07
CA HIS A 34 5.73 3.24 -8.73
C HIS A 34 6.76 4.29 -8.31
N GLN A 35 7.59 4.84 -9.22
CA GLN A 35 8.70 5.71 -8.81
C GLN A 35 8.22 7.01 -8.16
N ASP A 36 7.16 7.65 -8.67
CA ASP A 36 6.62 8.90 -8.15
C ASP A 36 6.01 8.74 -6.75
N VAL A 37 5.19 7.70 -6.54
CA VAL A 37 4.59 7.43 -5.22
C VAL A 37 5.64 6.97 -4.22
N MET A 38 6.64 6.19 -4.63
CA MET A 38 7.74 5.79 -3.76
C MET A 38 8.62 6.98 -3.35
N ALA A 39 8.76 7.99 -4.21
CA ALA A 39 9.41 9.26 -3.85
C ALA A 39 8.65 10.02 -2.75
N CYS A 40 7.36 9.74 -2.56
CA CYS A 40 6.51 10.36 -1.54
C CYS A 40 6.38 9.53 -0.26
N ARG A 41 6.92 8.31 -0.19
CA ARG A 41 6.73 7.37 0.93
C ARG A 41 7.16 7.87 2.32
N GLN A 42 8.02 8.90 2.37
CA GLN A 42 8.53 9.49 3.61
C GLN A 42 7.74 10.71 4.07
N THR A 43 6.73 11.14 3.31
CA THR A 43 6.00 12.38 3.60
C THR A 43 5.05 12.30 4.78
N GLY A 44 4.75 11.08 5.24
CA GLY A 44 3.78 10.82 6.30
C GLY A 44 2.36 10.55 5.79
N PHE A 45 2.16 10.44 4.49
CA PHE A 45 0.92 9.88 3.95
C PHE A 45 0.89 8.37 4.16
N ALA A 46 -0.24 7.84 4.60
CA ALA A 46 -0.50 6.41 4.48
C ALA A 46 -0.61 6.06 2.99
N MET A 47 -0.18 4.87 2.61
CA MET A 47 -0.11 4.46 1.20
C MET A 47 -0.88 3.15 1.01
N LEU A 48 -2.00 3.23 0.30
CA LEU A 48 -2.84 2.10 -0.07
C LEU A 48 -2.66 1.81 -1.57
N CYS A 49 -2.39 0.55 -1.94
CA CYS A 49 -2.08 0.13 -3.30
C CYS A 49 -3.12 -0.87 -3.82
N GLU A 50 -3.64 -0.61 -5.00
CA GLU A 50 -4.61 -1.47 -5.68
C GLU A 50 -4.00 -2.17 -6.90
N GLY A 51 -4.37 -3.43 -7.08
CA GLY A 51 -3.89 -4.27 -8.19
C GLY A 51 -4.79 -4.26 -9.42
N SER A 52 -6.08 -3.90 -9.28
CA SER A 52 -7.07 -3.97 -10.36
C SER A 52 -8.04 -2.80 -10.32
N VAL A 53 -8.78 -2.59 -11.42
CA VAL A 53 -9.85 -1.57 -11.49
C VAL A 53 -10.94 -1.83 -10.44
N GLN A 54 -11.24 -3.11 -10.15
CA GLN A 54 -12.19 -3.46 -9.10
C GLN A 54 -11.67 -3.08 -7.71
N GLU A 55 -10.40 -3.37 -7.43
CA GLU A 55 -9.79 -2.97 -6.16
C GLU A 55 -9.77 -1.46 -5.97
N VAL A 56 -9.52 -0.67 -7.04
CA VAL A 56 -9.61 0.80 -6.98
C VAL A 56 -11.01 1.24 -6.55
N MET A 57 -12.06 0.65 -7.13
CA MET A 57 -13.44 0.96 -6.74
C MET A 57 -13.71 0.66 -5.27
N ASP A 58 -13.26 -0.51 -4.80
CA ASP A 58 -13.54 -0.99 -3.45
C ASP A 58 -12.69 -0.28 -2.39
N MET A 59 -11.39 -0.11 -2.63
CA MET A 59 -10.45 0.41 -1.63
C MET A 59 -10.42 1.94 -1.52
N THR A 60 -10.87 2.67 -2.55
CA THR A 60 -11.04 4.13 -2.43
C THR A 60 -11.97 4.48 -1.26
N ALA A 61 -13.05 3.72 -1.05
CA ALA A 61 -13.92 3.90 0.11
C ALA A 61 -13.17 3.68 1.44
N VAL A 62 -12.30 2.67 1.50
CA VAL A 62 -11.46 2.39 2.68
C VAL A 62 -10.54 3.57 2.99
N ALA A 63 -9.85 4.12 1.99
CA ALA A 63 -8.95 5.26 2.17
C ALA A 63 -9.69 6.48 2.74
N HIS A 64 -10.90 6.79 2.22
CA HIS A 64 -11.72 7.91 2.70
C HIS A 64 -12.24 7.69 4.13
N LEU A 65 -12.69 6.49 4.47
CA LEU A 65 -13.14 6.16 5.83
C LEU A 65 -11.98 6.20 6.83
N ALA A 66 -10.84 5.60 6.46
CA ALA A 66 -9.67 5.51 7.32
C ALA A 66 -9.02 6.88 7.58
N THR A 67 -8.93 7.76 6.57
CA THR A 67 -8.36 9.11 6.79
C THR A 67 -9.20 9.94 7.76
N LEU A 68 -10.54 9.83 7.71
CA LEU A 68 -11.43 10.51 8.65
C LEU A 68 -11.27 9.99 10.08
N GLU A 69 -11.13 8.68 10.26
CA GLU A 69 -10.96 8.07 11.57
C GLU A 69 -9.58 8.35 12.17
N THR A 70 -8.52 8.18 11.38
CA THR A 70 -7.14 8.28 11.87
C THR A 70 -6.57 9.69 11.85
N CYS A 71 -7.15 10.62 11.10
CA CYS A 71 -6.59 11.94 10.75
C CYS A 71 -5.27 11.86 9.94
N VAL A 72 -4.85 10.70 9.49
CA VAL A 72 -3.67 10.54 8.64
C VAL A 72 -4.10 10.67 7.17
N PRO A 73 -3.43 11.49 6.36
CA PRO A 73 -3.73 11.59 4.94
C PRO A 73 -3.30 10.33 4.18
N PHE A 74 -3.97 10.01 3.07
CA PHE A 74 -3.70 8.84 2.26
C PHE A 74 -3.26 9.20 0.84
N VAL A 75 -2.29 8.45 0.32
CA VAL A 75 -2.09 8.23 -1.11
C VAL A 75 -2.70 6.88 -1.42
N ASN A 76 -3.79 6.88 -2.16
CA ASN A 76 -4.47 5.73 -2.71
C ASN A 76 -3.98 5.58 -4.15
N PHE A 77 -3.22 4.53 -4.48
CA PHE A 77 -2.53 4.49 -5.75
C PHE A 77 -2.64 3.15 -6.47
N PHE A 78 -2.65 3.24 -7.77
CA PHE A 78 -2.70 2.11 -8.69
C PHE A 78 -1.77 2.34 -9.88
N ASP A 79 -1.51 1.30 -10.65
CA ASP A 79 -0.59 1.38 -11.77
C ASP A 79 -1.12 2.26 -12.90
N GLY A 80 -0.36 3.31 -13.24
CA GLY A 80 -0.60 4.11 -14.42
C GLY A 80 -0.47 3.26 -15.70
N PHE A 81 -1.29 3.55 -16.70
CA PHE A 81 -1.50 2.82 -17.93
C PHE A 81 -2.08 1.41 -17.77
N ARG A 82 -1.56 0.58 -16.87
CA ARG A 82 -2.06 -0.79 -16.69
C ARG A 82 -3.45 -0.81 -16.06
N THR A 83 -3.64 -0.16 -14.92
CA THR A 83 -4.95 -0.07 -14.29
C THR A 83 -5.73 1.14 -14.78
N SER A 84 -5.08 2.29 -14.95
CA SER A 84 -5.76 3.56 -15.28
C SER A 84 -6.31 3.65 -16.71
N HIS A 85 -5.85 2.84 -17.64
CA HIS A 85 -6.26 2.85 -19.05
C HIS A 85 -6.89 1.54 -19.54
N GLU A 86 -7.12 0.60 -18.63
CA GLU A 86 -7.78 -0.65 -18.94
C GLU A 86 -9.31 -0.50 -18.82
N TYR A 87 -10.03 -1.19 -19.69
CA TYR A 87 -11.49 -1.27 -19.65
C TYR A 87 -11.90 -2.59 -19.02
N HIS A 88 -12.36 -2.54 -17.78
CA HIS A 88 -12.84 -3.71 -17.05
C HIS A 88 -14.32 -3.54 -16.71
N LYS A 89 -15.05 -4.65 -16.73
CA LYS A 89 -16.36 -4.73 -16.10
C LYS A 89 -16.12 -4.85 -14.59
N ILE A 90 -16.67 -3.92 -13.83
CA ILE A 90 -16.61 -3.92 -12.37
C ILE A 90 -18.01 -3.98 -11.77
N GLU A 91 -18.08 -4.42 -10.53
CA GLU A 91 -19.27 -4.35 -9.68
C GLU A 91 -19.19 -3.08 -8.84
N LEU A 92 -20.24 -2.27 -8.90
CA LEU A 92 -20.33 -1.04 -8.11
C LEU A 92 -20.91 -1.37 -6.73
N MET A 93 -20.37 -0.74 -5.71
CA MET A 93 -21.00 -0.72 -4.39
C MET A 93 -22.10 0.33 -4.36
N ASP A 94 -23.25 -0.01 -3.78
CA ASP A 94 -24.32 0.96 -3.60
C ASP A 94 -23.98 1.96 -2.47
N GLN A 95 -24.35 3.22 -2.69
CA GLN A 95 -24.13 4.27 -1.68
C GLN A 95 -24.85 3.98 -0.36
N GLU A 96 -25.96 3.26 -0.42
CA GLU A 96 -26.74 2.87 0.76
C GLU A 96 -25.98 1.87 1.65
N ASP A 97 -25.13 1.03 1.06
CA ASP A 97 -24.29 0.07 1.78
C ASP A 97 -23.06 0.74 2.42
N ILE A 98 -22.50 1.77 1.78
CA ILE A 98 -21.33 2.50 2.29
C ILE A 98 -21.72 3.52 3.36
N ARG A 99 -22.88 4.16 3.24
CA ARG A 99 -23.33 5.24 4.14
C ARG A 99 -23.28 4.86 5.63
N PRO A 100 -23.67 3.64 6.07
CA PRO A 100 -23.59 3.25 7.48
C PRO A 100 -22.17 3.21 8.05
N LEU A 101 -21.15 3.09 7.19
CA LEU A 101 -19.74 3.08 7.59
C LEU A 101 -19.21 4.49 7.90
N VAL A 102 -19.91 5.53 7.43
CA VAL A 102 -19.51 6.92 7.64
C VAL A 102 -19.88 7.37 9.05
N ASN A 103 -18.87 7.71 9.85
CA ASN A 103 -19.09 8.26 11.18
C ASN A 103 -19.10 9.79 11.14
N GLU A 104 -20.28 10.40 11.36
CA GLU A 104 -20.48 11.85 11.35
C GLU A 104 -19.63 12.58 12.42
N GLU A 105 -19.28 11.93 13.54
CA GLU A 105 -18.42 12.54 14.55
C GLU A 105 -16.99 12.76 14.03
N TYR A 106 -16.49 11.91 13.12
CA TYR A 106 -15.17 12.11 12.51
C TYR A 106 -15.20 13.31 11.55
N ILE A 107 -16.28 13.46 10.78
CA ILE A 107 -16.50 14.63 9.91
C ILE A 107 -16.61 15.89 10.77
N LYS A 108 -17.39 15.85 11.84
CA LYS A 108 -17.54 16.97 12.78
C LYS A 108 -16.19 17.35 13.39
N ARG A 109 -15.42 16.37 13.89
CA ARG A 109 -14.07 16.59 14.42
C ARG A 109 -13.15 17.29 13.42
N PHE A 110 -13.19 16.87 12.16
CA PHE A 110 -12.40 17.50 11.09
C PHE A 110 -12.84 18.96 10.86
N ARG A 111 -14.14 19.21 10.76
CA ARG A 111 -14.69 20.57 10.57
C ARG A 111 -14.41 21.49 11.77
N ASP A 112 -14.50 20.97 12.98
CA ASP A 112 -14.22 21.74 14.20
C ASP A 112 -12.75 22.16 14.32
N ARG A 113 -11.86 21.50 13.62
CA ARG A 113 -10.45 21.89 13.51
C ARG A 113 -10.18 22.98 12.48
N ALA A 114 -11.14 23.35 11.65
CA ALA A 114 -10.97 24.41 10.68
C ALA A 114 -10.73 25.76 11.40
N MET A 115 -9.82 26.55 10.85
CA MET A 115 -9.60 27.92 11.34
C MET A 115 -10.82 28.77 11.02
N SER A 116 -11.34 29.46 12.03
CA SER A 116 -12.45 30.42 11.86
C SER A 116 -12.23 31.64 12.74
N PRO A 117 -12.83 32.81 12.39
CA PRO A 117 -12.75 33.99 13.24
C PRO A 117 -13.34 33.77 14.64
N GLU A 118 -14.37 32.93 14.77
CA GLU A 118 -15.02 32.61 16.04
C GLU A 118 -14.15 31.70 16.93
N ARG A 119 -13.23 30.96 16.31
CA ARG A 119 -12.29 30.05 17.00
C ARG A 119 -10.88 30.26 16.45
N PRO A 120 -10.24 31.38 16.77
CA PRO A 120 -8.91 31.70 16.26
C PRO A 120 -7.87 30.74 16.86
N VAL A 121 -7.09 30.11 15.99
CA VAL A 121 -5.96 29.23 16.36
C VAL A 121 -4.76 29.55 15.48
N THR A 122 -3.58 29.38 16.02
CA THR A 122 -2.34 29.49 15.26
C THR A 122 -1.86 28.10 14.88
N ARG A 123 -1.59 27.88 13.60
CA ARG A 123 -1.01 26.65 13.07
C ARG A 123 0.10 26.95 12.08
N GLY A 124 1.02 25.99 11.97
CA GLY A 124 2.02 26.02 10.92
C GLY A 124 3.04 27.14 11.07
N THR A 125 3.25 27.62 12.27
CA THR A 125 4.34 28.54 12.62
C THR A 125 5.67 27.84 12.72
N ALA A 126 6.74 28.59 12.95
CA ALA A 126 8.05 28.03 13.27
C ALA A 126 8.09 27.44 14.67
N GLU A 127 8.72 26.32 14.83
CA GLU A 127 8.99 25.68 16.13
C GLU A 127 10.48 25.72 16.44
N ASN A 128 10.80 25.86 17.72
CA ASN A 128 12.16 25.75 18.22
C ASN A 128 12.56 24.28 18.41
N PRO A 129 13.86 23.96 18.46
CA PRO A 129 14.33 22.59 18.65
C PRO A 129 13.73 21.87 19.86
N GLU A 130 13.46 22.59 20.94
CA GLU A 130 12.92 22.04 22.19
C GLU A 130 11.50 21.47 22.03
N THR A 131 10.70 22.06 21.13
CA THR A 131 9.31 21.63 20.91
C THR A 131 9.16 20.72 19.69
N PHE A 132 9.95 20.93 18.65
CA PHE A 132 9.86 20.18 17.40
C PHE A 132 10.00 18.68 17.58
N PHE A 133 11.00 18.22 18.36
CA PHE A 133 11.20 16.79 18.61
C PHE A 133 9.96 16.15 19.25
N THR A 134 9.43 16.79 20.31
CA THR A 134 8.25 16.29 21.04
C THR A 134 7.02 16.24 20.12
N HIS A 135 6.80 17.25 19.31
CA HIS A 135 5.68 17.28 18.37
C HIS A 135 5.82 16.22 17.26
N ARG A 136 7.05 15.97 16.79
CA ARG A 136 7.28 14.88 15.81
C ARG A 136 6.99 13.50 16.38
N GLU A 137 7.34 13.25 17.65
CA GLU A 137 7.04 11.99 18.32
C GLU A 137 5.54 11.84 18.69
N ALA A 138 4.86 12.94 18.99
CA ALA A 138 3.44 12.92 19.37
C ALA A 138 2.52 12.39 18.27
N CYS A 139 2.94 12.42 17.01
CA CYS A 139 2.15 11.87 15.89
C CYS A 139 2.13 10.32 15.86
N ASN A 140 3.02 9.63 16.57
CA ASN A 140 3.16 8.17 16.52
C ASN A 140 1.86 7.44 16.85
N SER A 141 1.05 7.93 17.79
CA SER A 141 -0.22 7.31 18.16
C SER A 141 -1.22 7.26 17.00
N TYR A 142 -1.22 8.27 16.13
CA TYR A 142 -2.07 8.31 14.93
C TYR A 142 -1.62 7.26 13.91
N TYR A 143 -0.33 7.21 13.61
CA TYR A 143 0.22 6.24 12.66
C TYR A 143 0.10 4.80 13.14
N ASN A 144 0.26 4.55 14.43
CA ASN A 144 0.12 3.22 15.02
C ASN A 144 -1.31 2.67 14.91
N SER A 145 -2.32 3.54 14.82
CA SER A 145 -3.72 3.12 14.66
C SER A 145 -4.09 2.78 13.22
N VAL A 146 -3.36 3.28 12.22
CA VAL A 146 -3.72 3.13 10.80
C VAL A 146 -3.89 1.67 10.36
N PRO A 147 -2.98 0.73 10.67
CA PRO A 147 -3.11 -0.64 10.19
C PRO A 147 -4.41 -1.30 10.66
N GLU A 148 -4.75 -1.18 11.95
CA GLU A 148 -5.96 -1.79 12.51
C GLU A 148 -7.24 -1.14 11.96
N VAL A 149 -7.22 0.18 11.72
CA VAL A 149 -8.35 0.92 11.14
C VAL A 149 -8.54 0.54 9.67
N VAL A 150 -7.46 0.43 8.89
CA VAL A 150 -7.55 -0.01 7.49
C VAL A 150 -8.05 -1.45 7.40
N GLU A 151 -7.50 -2.36 8.22
CA GLU A 151 -7.96 -3.77 8.25
C GLU A 151 -9.46 -3.86 8.62
N LYS A 152 -9.92 -3.06 9.58
CA LYS A 152 -11.34 -2.96 9.93
C LYS A 152 -12.18 -2.60 8.69
N TYR A 153 -11.82 -1.53 7.98
CA TYR A 153 -12.61 -1.08 6.83
C TYR A 153 -12.48 -2.00 5.62
N LEU A 154 -11.32 -2.64 5.39
CA LEU A 154 -11.19 -3.71 4.40
C LEU A 154 -12.17 -4.86 4.72
N GLY A 155 -12.29 -5.25 5.98
CA GLY A 155 -13.26 -6.27 6.41
C GLY A 155 -14.72 -5.84 6.22
N GLU A 156 -15.08 -4.57 6.45
CA GLU A 156 -16.44 -4.08 6.19
C GLU A 156 -16.74 -4.05 4.68
N ILE A 157 -15.81 -3.60 3.85
CA ILE A 157 -15.96 -3.64 2.38
C ILE A 157 -16.03 -5.09 1.88
N SER A 158 -15.25 -6.00 2.45
CA SER A 158 -15.33 -7.44 2.13
C SER A 158 -16.73 -8.02 2.38
N LYS A 159 -17.40 -7.61 3.48
CA LYS A 159 -18.78 -8.04 3.78
C LYS A 159 -19.79 -7.52 2.76
N ILE A 160 -19.62 -6.28 2.29
CA ILE A 160 -20.51 -5.64 1.30
C ILE A 160 -20.33 -6.30 -0.07
N THR A 161 -19.07 -6.52 -0.48
CA THR A 161 -18.72 -6.92 -1.85
C THR A 161 -18.61 -8.44 -2.04
N GLY A 162 -18.43 -9.19 -0.95
CA GLY A 162 -18.10 -10.61 -1.00
C GLY A 162 -16.65 -10.90 -1.44
N ARG A 163 -15.84 -9.88 -1.65
CA ARG A 163 -14.40 -9.98 -1.99
C ARG A 163 -13.56 -9.78 -0.75
N GLU A 164 -12.64 -10.69 -0.49
CA GLU A 164 -11.81 -10.67 0.71
C GLU A 164 -10.56 -9.81 0.49
N TYR A 165 -10.35 -8.83 1.38
CA TYR A 165 -9.23 -7.91 1.36
C TYR A 165 -8.55 -7.82 2.73
N HIS A 166 -7.21 -7.80 2.73
CA HIS A 166 -6.36 -7.62 3.91
C HIS A 166 -5.22 -6.65 3.60
N LEU A 167 -4.54 -6.15 4.64
CA LEU A 167 -3.34 -5.31 4.47
C LEU A 167 -2.26 -6.02 3.64
N PHE A 168 -2.15 -7.33 3.83
CA PHE A 168 -1.26 -8.26 3.13
C PHE A 168 -2.08 -9.50 2.77
N SER A 169 -2.57 -9.55 1.53
CA SER A 169 -3.42 -10.66 1.07
C SER A 169 -2.55 -11.80 0.55
N TYR A 170 -2.62 -12.94 1.23
CA TYR A 170 -1.93 -14.16 0.79
C TYR A 170 -2.75 -14.90 -0.27
N TYR A 171 -2.05 -15.46 -1.26
CA TYR A 171 -2.62 -16.35 -2.27
C TYR A 171 -1.66 -17.48 -2.61
N GLY A 172 -2.13 -18.72 -2.68
CA GLY A 172 -1.36 -19.88 -3.11
C GLY A 172 -1.50 -21.08 -2.19
N ALA A 173 -0.50 -21.99 -2.20
CA ALA A 173 -0.51 -23.19 -1.38
C ALA A 173 -0.36 -22.86 0.11
N GLU A 174 -1.17 -23.47 0.99
CA GLU A 174 -1.09 -23.28 2.45
C GLU A 174 0.26 -23.70 3.03
N ASP A 175 0.93 -24.66 2.40
CA ASP A 175 2.25 -25.17 2.76
C ASP A 175 3.35 -24.73 1.77
N ALA A 176 3.22 -23.53 1.20
CA ALA A 176 4.19 -22.98 0.28
C ALA A 176 5.61 -22.95 0.88
N ASP A 177 6.60 -23.38 0.12
CA ASP A 177 8.02 -23.33 0.50
C ASP A 177 8.74 -22.11 -0.10
N ARG A 178 8.17 -21.52 -1.15
CA ARG A 178 8.64 -20.32 -1.83
C ARG A 178 7.48 -19.37 -2.10
N MET A 179 7.75 -18.09 -2.00
CA MET A 179 6.74 -17.08 -2.31
C MET A 179 7.34 -15.83 -2.92
N ILE A 180 6.48 -15.03 -3.53
CA ILE A 180 6.80 -13.65 -3.95
C ILE A 180 5.98 -12.65 -3.14
N ILE A 181 6.51 -11.45 -2.97
CA ILE A 181 5.80 -10.30 -2.38
C ILE A 181 5.86 -9.17 -3.39
N LEU A 182 4.73 -8.59 -3.73
CA LEU A 182 4.62 -7.52 -4.72
C LEU A 182 3.42 -6.61 -4.46
N MET A 183 3.31 -5.54 -5.24
CA MET A 183 2.20 -4.56 -5.22
C MET A 183 1.69 -4.30 -6.63
N GLY A 184 0.43 -3.87 -6.74
CA GLY A 184 -0.15 -3.34 -7.97
C GLY A 184 -0.56 -4.41 -8.99
N SER A 185 -0.70 -4.01 -10.25
CA SER A 185 -1.35 -4.79 -11.31
C SER A 185 -0.67 -6.11 -11.69
N ALA A 186 0.57 -6.34 -11.27
CA ALA A 186 1.24 -7.61 -11.54
C ALA A 186 0.68 -8.79 -10.72
N THR A 187 -0.16 -8.53 -9.73
CA THR A 187 -0.79 -9.55 -8.88
C THR A 187 -1.64 -10.53 -9.67
N ASP A 188 -2.36 -10.07 -10.70
CA ASP A 188 -3.18 -10.95 -11.55
C ASP A 188 -2.33 -11.93 -12.35
N ALA A 189 -1.27 -11.44 -13.01
CA ALA A 189 -0.33 -12.30 -13.71
C ALA A 189 0.40 -13.27 -12.76
N ALA A 190 0.63 -12.84 -11.52
CA ALA A 190 1.24 -13.68 -10.49
C ALA A 190 0.28 -14.77 -10.01
N ARG A 191 -1.02 -14.51 -9.86
CA ARG A 191 -2.05 -15.51 -9.54
C ARG A 191 -2.06 -16.62 -10.59
N GLU A 192 -2.13 -16.25 -11.87
CA GLU A 192 -2.09 -17.22 -12.97
C GLU A 192 -0.82 -18.09 -12.96
N ALA A 193 0.34 -17.47 -12.72
CA ALA A 193 1.60 -18.20 -12.60
C ALA A 193 1.61 -19.18 -11.42
N ILE A 194 1.08 -18.79 -10.26
CA ILE A 194 0.99 -19.60 -9.06
C ILE A 194 0.04 -20.77 -9.26
N ASP A 195 -1.12 -20.54 -9.87
CA ASP A 195 -2.07 -21.60 -10.20
C ASP A 195 -1.45 -22.64 -11.11
N TYR A 196 -0.74 -22.21 -12.17
CA TYR A 196 -0.02 -23.10 -13.05
C TYR A 196 1.04 -23.91 -12.31
N LEU A 197 1.89 -23.28 -11.48
CA LEU A 197 2.95 -23.94 -10.74
C LEU A 197 2.39 -24.95 -9.73
N ASN A 198 1.37 -24.58 -8.97
CA ASN A 198 0.75 -25.45 -7.98
C ASN A 198 0.02 -26.63 -8.63
N ALA A 199 -0.65 -26.42 -9.77
CA ALA A 199 -1.24 -27.49 -10.57
C ALA A 199 -0.18 -28.49 -11.11
N ASN A 200 1.07 -28.05 -11.25
CA ASN A 200 2.20 -28.88 -11.66
C ASN A 200 3.03 -29.40 -10.46
N GLY A 201 2.44 -29.44 -9.26
CA GLY A 201 3.02 -30.07 -8.08
C GLY A 201 4.06 -29.25 -7.32
N GLN A 202 4.18 -27.95 -7.62
CA GLN A 202 4.98 -27.03 -6.81
C GLN A 202 4.14 -26.51 -5.62
N LYS A 203 4.82 -25.91 -4.63
CA LYS A 203 4.19 -25.32 -3.44
C LYS A 203 4.62 -23.87 -3.32
N VAL A 204 3.92 -23.03 -4.05
CA VAL A 204 4.26 -21.60 -4.15
C VAL A 204 3.08 -20.71 -3.79
N GLY A 205 3.40 -19.48 -3.38
CA GLY A 205 2.40 -18.48 -3.04
C GLY A 205 2.89 -17.06 -3.29
N MET A 206 2.00 -16.11 -3.04
CA MET A 206 2.35 -14.69 -3.05
C MET A 206 1.66 -13.93 -1.92
N ILE A 207 2.19 -12.77 -1.62
CA ILE A 207 1.48 -11.72 -0.89
C ILE A 207 1.34 -10.51 -1.81
N SER A 208 0.09 -10.05 -1.96
CA SER A 208 -0.23 -8.71 -2.46
C SER A 208 -0.22 -7.73 -1.30
N VAL A 209 0.58 -6.68 -1.40
CA VAL A 209 0.65 -5.63 -0.37
C VAL A 209 -0.33 -4.52 -0.73
N HIS A 210 -1.36 -4.31 0.11
CA HIS A 210 -2.31 -3.22 -0.04
C HIS A 210 -1.91 -2.02 0.84
N LEU A 211 -1.69 -2.19 2.14
CA LEU A 211 -1.17 -1.09 2.97
C LEU A 211 0.36 -1.12 3.01
N TYR A 212 0.98 -0.23 2.23
CA TYR A 212 2.44 -0.11 2.20
C TYR A 212 2.97 0.82 3.31
N ARG A 213 2.24 1.87 3.66
CA ARG A 213 2.57 2.80 4.77
C ARG A 213 1.34 3.12 5.62
N PRO A 214 1.44 3.06 6.95
CA PRO A 214 2.55 2.52 7.74
C PRO A 214 2.79 1.04 7.47
N PHE A 215 4.06 0.61 7.42
CA PHE A 215 4.40 -0.79 7.16
C PHE A 215 4.19 -1.64 8.42
N SER A 216 3.18 -2.50 8.42
CA SER A 216 2.85 -3.30 9.60
C SER A 216 3.55 -4.65 9.60
N VAL A 217 4.68 -4.72 10.32
CA VAL A 217 5.45 -5.96 10.50
C VAL A 217 4.58 -7.07 11.09
N LYS A 218 3.73 -6.76 12.08
CA LYS A 218 2.80 -7.72 12.70
C LYS A 218 1.92 -8.41 11.67
N HIS A 219 1.26 -7.64 10.80
CA HIS A 219 0.33 -8.19 9.81
C HIS A 219 1.07 -8.93 8.69
N LEU A 220 2.22 -8.41 8.23
CA LEU A 220 3.03 -9.12 7.25
C LEU A 220 3.45 -10.50 7.76
N LEU A 221 4.05 -10.58 8.95
CA LEU A 221 4.50 -11.85 9.52
C LEU A 221 3.35 -12.84 9.76
N ALA A 222 2.15 -12.34 10.11
CA ALA A 222 0.96 -13.17 10.27
C ALA A 222 0.45 -13.75 8.94
N SER A 223 0.68 -13.06 7.82
CA SER A 223 0.24 -13.50 6.48
C SER A 223 1.20 -14.49 5.80
N VAL A 224 2.43 -14.65 6.32
CA VAL A 224 3.43 -15.54 5.70
C VAL A 224 3.27 -16.97 6.25
N PRO A 225 3.05 -17.99 5.39
CA PRO A 225 3.04 -19.40 5.83
C PRO A 225 4.36 -19.80 6.51
N LYS A 226 4.26 -20.53 7.61
CA LYS A 226 5.43 -20.97 8.40
C LYS A 226 6.39 -21.90 7.63
N SER A 227 5.91 -22.53 6.56
CA SER A 227 6.66 -23.43 5.69
C SER A 227 7.61 -22.69 4.73
N VAL A 228 7.43 -21.36 4.55
CA VAL A 228 8.18 -20.57 3.58
C VAL A 228 9.64 -20.48 3.96
N LYS A 229 10.51 -20.85 3.01
CA LYS A 229 11.98 -20.85 3.14
C LYS A 229 12.64 -19.77 2.29
N ARG A 230 11.97 -19.31 1.23
CA ARG A 230 12.50 -18.33 0.27
C ARG A 230 11.42 -17.33 -0.11
N ILE A 231 11.78 -16.07 -0.12
CA ILE A 231 10.89 -14.96 -0.53
C ILE A 231 11.64 -14.14 -1.58
N ALA A 232 11.02 -13.94 -2.74
CA ALA A 232 11.45 -12.94 -3.69
C ALA A 232 10.53 -11.71 -3.57
N VAL A 233 11.10 -10.56 -3.24
CA VAL A 233 10.37 -9.31 -3.15
C VAL A 233 10.54 -8.55 -4.46
N LEU A 234 9.44 -8.26 -5.12
CA LEU A 234 9.42 -7.64 -6.44
C LEU A 234 8.93 -6.20 -6.34
N ASP A 235 9.81 -5.27 -6.61
CA ASP A 235 9.53 -3.84 -6.63
C ASP A 235 9.31 -3.32 -8.06
N ARG A 236 8.28 -2.49 -8.25
CA ARG A 236 8.03 -1.79 -9.51
C ARG A 236 8.57 -0.36 -9.47
N THR A 237 9.76 -0.21 -8.92
CA THR A 237 10.46 1.06 -8.78
C THR A 237 11.96 0.87 -8.88
N LYS A 238 12.68 1.98 -9.11
CA LYS A 238 14.14 2.03 -9.03
C LYS A 238 14.55 3.25 -8.22
N GLU A 239 15.20 3.02 -7.09
CA GLU A 239 15.82 4.07 -6.29
C GLU A 239 17.33 4.11 -6.57
N PRO A 240 17.82 5.13 -7.30
CA PRO A 240 19.24 5.24 -7.60
C PRO A 240 20.07 5.43 -6.33
N GLY A 241 21.14 4.62 -6.18
CA GLY A 241 22.05 4.71 -5.05
C GLY A 241 21.62 3.91 -3.80
N ALA A 242 20.42 3.34 -3.76
CA ALA A 242 20.01 2.44 -2.68
C ALA A 242 20.59 1.02 -2.88
N ASP A 243 20.85 0.32 -1.78
CA ASP A 243 21.29 -1.09 -1.77
C ASP A 243 20.18 -2.06 -2.22
N GLY A 244 18.92 -1.64 -2.10
CA GLY A 244 17.75 -2.37 -2.55
C GLY A 244 16.57 -1.44 -2.76
N GLU A 245 15.49 -1.98 -3.33
CA GLU A 245 14.28 -1.22 -3.55
C GLU A 245 13.42 -1.14 -2.28
N PRO A 246 12.50 -0.16 -2.16
CA PRO A 246 11.82 0.14 -0.90
C PRO A 246 11.07 -1.03 -0.27
N LEU A 247 10.25 -1.77 -1.02
CA LEU A 247 9.51 -2.90 -0.47
C LEU A 247 10.45 -4.02 -0.02
N TYR A 248 11.47 -4.33 -0.83
CA TYR A 248 12.48 -5.32 -0.47
C TYR A 248 13.17 -4.99 0.85
N LEU A 249 13.58 -3.73 1.04
CA LEU A 249 14.25 -3.30 2.27
C LEU A 249 13.33 -3.39 3.48
N ASP A 250 12.05 -2.98 3.35
CA ASP A 250 11.07 -3.08 4.42
C ASP A 250 10.77 -4.53 4.82
N VAL A 251 10.58 -5.42 3.83
CA VAL A 251 10.37 -6.85 4.08
C VAL A 251 11.61 -7.47 4.75
N LYS A 252 12.80 -7.16 4.25
CA LYS A 252 14.06 -7.65 4.84
C LYS A 252 14.20 -7.20 6.30
N ALA A 253 13.89 -5.95 6.59
CA ALA A 253 13.91 -5.42 7.96
C ALA A 253 12.89 -6.12 8.86
N ALA A 254 11.67 -6.41 8.35
CA ALA A 254 10.62 -7.09 9.11
C ALA A 254 11.02 -8.51 9.57
N PHE A 255 11.85 -9.19 8.78
CA PHE A 255 12.33 -10.54 9.10
C PHE A 255 13.68 -10.56 9.84
N TYR A 256 14.33 -9.41 10.05
CA TYR A 256 15.70 -9.37 10.60
C TYR A 256 15.81 -10.07 11.96
N ASP A 257 14.87 -9.82 12.86
CA ASP A 257 14.85 -10.36 14.22
C ASP A 257 14.14 -11.72 14.36
N GLN A 258 13.70 -12.34 13.24
CA GLN A 258 13.04 -13.63 13.29
C GLN A 258 14.05 -14.77 13.35
N GLU A 259 13.89 -15.71 14.29
CA GLU A 259 14.80 -16.86 14.47
C GLU A 259 14.87 -17.75 13.21
N ASN A 260 13.71 -18.05 12.60
CA ASN A 260 13.59 -18.90 11.41
C ASN A 260 13.25 -18.08 10.17
N ARG A 261 14.08 -17.06 9.87
CA ARG A 261 13.87 -16.19 8.73
C ARG A 261 14.12 -16.91 7.39
N PRO A 262 13.25 -16.71 6.39
CA PRO A 262 13.50 -17.19 5.04
C PRO A 262 14.68 -16.48 4.39
N LEU A 263 15.24 -17.05 3.33
CA LEU A 263 16.14 -16.34 2.43
C LEU A 263 15.30 -15.29 1.66
N ILE A 264 15.66 -14.02 1.76
CA ILE A 264 14.95 -12.92 1.11
C ILE A 264 15.82 -12.30 0.04
N VAL A 265 15.34 -12.28 -1.20
CA VAL A 265 16.00 -11.66 -2.35
C VAL A 265 15.12 -10.57 -2.94
N GLY A 266 15.72 -9.51 -3.48
CA GLY A 266 15.02 -8.42 -4.15
C GLY A 266 15.10 -8.52 -5.67
N GLY A 267 14.03 -8.13 -6.35
CA GLY A 267 13.96 -8.03 -7.80
C GLY A 267 13.19 -6.79 -8.24
N ARG A 268 13.46 -6.33 -9.46
CA ARG A 268 12.71 -5.25 -10.10
C ARG A 268 11.94 -5.78 -11.30
N TYR A 269 10.75 -5.22 -11.51
CA TYR A 269 9.93 -5.58 -12.65
C TYR A 269 9.17 -4.38 -13.20
N GLY A 270 8.67 -4.47 -14.41
CA GLY A 270 7.63 -3.61 -14.96
C GLY A 270 7.93 -2.11 -15.02
N LEU A 271 9.19 -1.67 -14.92
CA LEU A 271 9.56 -0.26 -15.03
C LEU A 271 9.11 0.31 -16.38
N GLY A 272 8.54 1.51 -16.36
CA GLY A 272 8.02 2.16 -17.56
C GLY A 272 6.96 1.33 -18.30
N SER A 273 6.09 0.62 -17.57
CA SER A 273 5.08 -0.31 -18.11
C SER A 273 5.65 -1.48 -18.93
N SER A 274 6.92 -1.85 -18.73
CA SER A 274 7.47 -3.08 -19.33
C SER A 274 6.60 -4.27 -18.95
N ASP A 275 6.32 -5.14 -19.92
CA ASP A 275 5.38 -6.26 -19.74
C ASP A 275 5.78 -7.20 -18.61
N VAL A 276 4.79 -7.56 -17.81
CA VAL A 276 4.87 -8.60 -16.77
C VAL A 276 3.94 -9.73 -17.19
N THR A 277 4.51 -10.88 -17.50
CA THR A 277 3.76 -12.05 -17.95
C THR A 277 3.87 -13.18 -16.92
N PRO A 278 2.93 -14.13 -16.88
CA PRO A 278 3.04 -15.32 -16.04
C PRO A 278 4.36 -16.06 -16.22
N ALA A 279 4.86 -16.15 -17.46
CA ALA A 279 6.15 -16.79 -17.74
C ALA A 279 7.35 -16.11 -17.05
N LYS A 280 7.34 -14.76 -16.97
CA LYS A 280 8.36 -14.00 -16.23
C LYS A 280 8.26 -14.25 -14.73
N ILE A 281 7.04 -14.33 -14.18
CA ILE A 281 6.83 -14.67 -12.77
C ILE A 281 7.29 -16.10 -12.49
N ILE A 282 6.96 -17.07 -13.33
CA ILE A 282 7.45 -18.47 -13.23
C ILE A 282 8.98 -18.50 -13.18
N SER A 283 9.67 -17.67 -13.98
CA SER A 283 11.13 -17.63 -13.97
C SER A 283 11.71 -17.16 -12.64
N VAL A 284 10.99 -16.31 -11.89
CA VAL A 284 11.40 -15.89 -10.54
C VAL A 284 11.40 -17.07 -9.56
N PHE A 285 10.40 -17.96 -9.66
CA PHE A 285 10.32 -19.13 -8.80
C PHE A 285 11.36 -20.21 -9.15
N ASN A 286 11.87 -20.22 -10.37
CA ASN A 286 12.82 -21.22 -10.86
C ASN A 286 14.29 -20.83 -10.65
N ASN A 287 14.57 -19.59 -10.27
CA ASN A 287 15.91 -19.08 -9.96
C ASN A 287 16.15 -19.02 -8.44
#